data_f79b7e79b29d6618c30e3dbd9703760a
#
_entry.id   f79b7e79b29d6618c30e3dbd9703760a
#
_cell.length_a   1.000
_cell.length_b   1.000
_cell.length_c   1.000
_cell.angle_alpha   90.00
_cell.angle_beta   90.00
_cell.angle_gamma   90.00
#
_symmetry.space_group_name_H-M   'P 1'
#
loop_
_entity.id
_entity.type
_entity.pdbx_description
1 polymer ?
#
loop_
_entity_poly.entity_id
_entity_poly.type
_entity_poly.pdbx_seq_one_letter_code
_entity_poly.pdbx_strand_id
1 'polypeptide(L)'
;MRLFLFAIGGTGSRVLKSLLMLSAAGVRPLDENGKPVKDLEIVPVIIDPHKANEDLKRTEALLNDYRDIRRKLYGNEPNAEGFFANRIVTLREIMSNTSVTLGDTFIFNLGAVENAKFREFIGYDTMNEANQALTSLLFANYQLENKMNIGFVGSPNIGSVALNEIKDSNEFKAFSNIFRQGDRIFFISSIFGGTGAAGFPIMVKNIRQAANLEGIENRDALSRAPIGGLTVLPYFTLEGNKHDQRIATSDFIVKTQSALYYYKNTLTGANDSNVNSIYYLGDQVRSKPYLYDPGEHGQRNNAHLIELIGALAPLDFAGVPDSKLTDPDGYPLPTTAYEYALAKDELSLNFLSLGHRTRQLIYEPMSKFHLLFLFLTTGFKTMIGQGFTEDIPKIKSDFLVSQFYRTLVDHFLLGYAQWLTEMNDNMRSVALFKPGEIDMAHAIEGVNVKKRLLGHYKVDNDVFKAEMNKLSKNNTSYSDRTVEFKLLDLFNKAAHNVFTERYENIN
;
A
#
# COMPACT_ATOMS: atom_id res chain seq x y z
N MET A 1 -9.02 -14.53 8.46
CA MET A 1 -7.59 -14.47 8.05
C MET A 1 -7.09 -13.05 8.21
N ARG A 2 -5.89 -12.85 8.77
CA ARG A 2 -5.22 -11.55 8.81
C ARG A 2 -4.02 -11.55 7.88
N LEU A 3 -3.84 -10.46 7.15
CA LEU A 3 -2.66 -10.21 6.34
C LEU A 3 -1.83 -9.11 7.02
N PHE A 4 -0.78 -9.50 7.71
CA PHE A 4 0.19 -8.58 8.28
C PHE A 4 1.09 -8.05 7.16
N LEU A 5 1.00 -6.76 6.89
CA LEU A 5 1.61 -6.13 5.74
C LEU A 5 2.74 -5.18 6.19
N PHE A 6 3.97 -5.65 6.12
CA PHE A 6 5.14 -4.86 6.51
C PHE A 6 5.63 -4.01 5.33
N ALA A 7 5.39 -2.71 5.40
CA ALA A 7 5.83 -1.73 4.42
C ALA A 7 7.17 -1.12 4.87
N ILE A 8 8.28 -1.50 4.22
CA ILE A 8 9.62 -1.17 4.69
C ILE A 8 10.24 -0.06 3.84
N GLY A 9 10.59 1.04 4.49
CA GLY A 9 11.19 2.23 3.87
C GLY A 9 10.21 3.04 3.02
N GLY A 10 10.70 4.10 2.38
CA GLY A 10 9.86 5.01 1.59
C GLY A 10 9.13 4.34 0.43
N THR A 11 9.75 3.36 -0.26
CA THR A 11 9.07 2.59 -1.32
C THR A 11 7.92 1.76 -0.75
N GLY A 12 8.11 1.12 0.42
CA GLY A 12 7.04 0.40 1.11
C GLY A 12 5.85 1.29 1.41
N SER A 13 6.09 2.49 1.94
CA SER A 13 5.03 3.48 2.23
C SER A 13 4.28 3.92 0.96
N ARG A 14 4.97 4.17 -0.17
CA ARG A 14 4.32 4.57 -1.43
C ARG A 14 3.48 3.45 -2.06
N VAL A 15 3.97 2.21 -2.03
CA VAL A 15 3.16 1.04 -2.48
C VAL A 15 1.92 0.89 -1.59
N LEU A 16 2.06 1.06 -0.29
CA LEU A 16 0.93 1.03 0.64
C LEU A 16 -0.08 2.15 0.35
N LYS A 17 0.38 3.36 -0.02
CA LYS A 17 -0.51 4.45 -0.49
C LYS A 17 -1.33 4.01 -1.70
N SER A 18 -0.71 3.38 -2.69
CA SER A 18 -1.42 2.86 -3.87
C SER A 18 -2.42 1.75 -3.52
N LEU A 19 -2.08 0.88 -2.55
CA LEU A 19 -3.02 -0.13 -2.03
C LEU A 19 -4.25 0.50 -1.38
N LEU A 20 -4.09 1.64 -0.70
CA LEU A 20 -5.23 2.39 -0.14
C LEU A 20 -6.16 2.92 -1.23
N MET A 21 -5.61 3.45 -2.32
CA MET A 21 -6.42 3.94 -3.44
C MET A 21 -7.21 2.81 -4.11
N LEU A 22 -6.58 1.65 -4.31
CA LEU A 22 -7.26 0.44 -4.81
C LEU A 22 -8.35 -0.04 -3.82
N SER A 23 -8.03 -0.08 -2.53
CA SER A 23 -8.96 -0.51 -1.48
C SER A 23 -10.16 0.44 -1.34
N ALA A 24 -9.94 1.76 -1.47
CA ALA A 24 -11.01 2.76 -1.45
C ALA A 24 -11.96 2.60 -2.64
N ALA A 25 -11.43 2.24 -3.79
CA ALA A 25 -12.23 1.93 -4.99
C ALA A 25 -13.03 0.61 -4.87
N GLY A 26 -12.76 -0.20 -3.85
CA GLY A 26 -13.42 -1.49 -3.64
C GLY A 26 -12.71 -2.67 -4.30
N VAL A 27 -11.45 -2.51 -4.73
CA VAL A 27 -10.62 -3.63 -5.21
C VAL A 27 -10.34 -4.56 -4.03
N ARG A 28 -10.61 -5.85 -4.20
CA ARG A 28 -10.50 -6.87 -3.15
C ARG A 28 -9.62 -8.03 -3.62
N PRO A 29 -8.94 -8.72 -2.68
CA PRO A 29 -8.32 -10.01 -2.97
C PRO A 29 -9.36 -11.01 -3.48
N LEU A 30 -9.00 -11.74 -4.52
CA LEU A 30 -9.84 -12.79 -5.07
C LEU A 30 -9.20 -14.15 -4.85
N ASP A 31 -10.01 -15.16 -4.49
CA ASP A 31 -9.57 -16.54 -4.41
C ASP A 31 -9.33 -17.13 -5.82
N GLU A 32 -8.93 -18.40 -5.88
CA GLU A 32 -8.69 -19.11 -7.17
C GLU A 32 -9.95 -19.27 -8.05
N ASN A 33 -11.13 -19.08 -7.48
CA ASN A 33 -12.42 -19.12 -8.19
C ASN A 33 -12.90 -17.71 -8.61
N GLY A 34 -12.07 -16.67 -8.40
CA GLY A 34 -12.41 -15.28 -8.68
C GLY A 34 -13.42 -14.68 -7.71
N LYS A 35 -13.62 -15.27 -6.53
CA LYS A 35 -14.50 -14.74 -5.50
C LYS A 35 -13.71 -13.94 -4.47
N PRO A 36 -14.29 -12.86 -3.92
CA PRO A 36 -13.64 -12.11 -2.85
C PRO A 36 -13.29 -12.98 -1.64
N VAL A 37 -12.06 -12.85 -1.17
CA VAL A 37 -11.61 -13.50 0.07
C VAL A 37 -12.43 -12.96 1.23
N LYS A 38 -13.04 -13.88 2.01
CA LYS A 38 -13.90 -13.54 3.14
C LYS A 38 -13.09 -13.32 4.42
N ASP A 39 -13.64 -12.53 5.34
CA ASP A 39 -13.10 -12.28 6.68
C ASP A 39 -11.62 -11.87 6.66
N LEU A 40 -11.21 -11.11 5.64
CA LEU A 40 -9.85 -10.59 5.54
C LEU A 40 -9.71 -9.28 6.32
N GLU A 41 -8.72 -9.23 7.21
CA GLU A 41 -8.21 -8.01 7.84
C GLU A 41 -6.79 -7.74 7.34
N ILE A 42 -6.56 -6.55 6.82
CA ILE A 42 -5.22 -6.07 6.44
C ILE A 42 -4.66 -5.27 7.60
N VAL A 43 -3.48 -5.64 8.06
CA VAL A 43 -2.80 -5.03 9.20
C VAL A 43 -1.48 -4.40 8.73
N PRO A 44 -1.50 -3.16 8.23
CA PRO A 44 -0.30 -2.49 7.79
C PRO A 44 0.60 -2.14 8.97
N VAL A 45 1.91 -2.34 8.78
CA VAL A 45 2.97 -1.94 9.71
C VAL A 45 4.08 -1.28 8.90
N ILE A 46 4.27 0.03 9.08
CA ILE A 46 5.28 0.79 8.36
C ILE A 46 6.57 0.79 9.17
N ILE A 47 7.67 0.34 8.57
CA ILE A 47 9.00 0.32 9.17
C ILE A 47 9.89 1.32 8.43
N ASP A 48 10.08 2.51 9.00
CA ASP A 48 11.00 3.51 8.49
C ASP A 48 11.59 4.32 9.65
N PRO A 49 12.93 4.35 9.84
CA PRO A 49 13.55 5.17 10.85
C PRO A 49 13.41 6.67 10.58
N HIS A 50 13.15 7.07 9.33
CA HIS A 50 13.00 8.46 8.93
C HIS A 50 11.57 8.95 9.13
N LYS A 51 11.20 9.28 10.37
CA LYS A 51 9.87 9.78 10.72
C LYS A 51 9.47 11.10 10.05
N ALA A 52 10.46 11.92 9.67
CA ALA A 52 10.22 13.17 8.94
C ALA A 52 9.91 12.96 7.45
N ASN A 53 10.05 11.74 6.93
CA ASN A 53 9.78 11.40 5.54
C ASN A 53 8.35 11.80 5.15
N GLU A 54 8.22 12.65 4.13
CA GLU A 54 6.92 13.18 3.71
C GLU A 54 6.02 12.09 3.09
N ASP A 55 6.61 11.12 2.38
CA ASP A 55 5.86 9.99 1.81
C ASP A 55 5.25 9.12 2.91
N LEU A 56 5.97 8.89 4.01
CA LEU A 56 5.48 8.18 5.17
C LEU A 56 4.31 8.92 5.82
N LYS A 57 4.49 10.23 6.11
CA LYS A 57 3.44 11.05 6.75
C LYS A 57 2.16 11.11 5.92
N ARG A 58 2.28 11.29 4.60
CA ARG A 58 1.13 11.29 3.69
C ARG A 58 0.40 9.95 3.70
N THR A 59 1.16 8.84 3.71
CA THR A 59 0.58 7.50 3.74
C THR A 59 -0.13 7.22 5.07
N GLU A 60 0.46 7.60 6.19
CA GLU A 60 -0.15 7.45 7.51
C GLU A 60 -1.44 8.27 7.64
N ALA A 61 -1.44 9.51 7.16
CA ALA A 61 -2.63 10.36 7.15
C ALA A 61 -3.78 9.69 6.35
N LEU A 62 -3.50 9.21 5.15
CA LEU A 62 -4.48 8.50 4.31
C LEU A 62 -4.96 7.18 4.93
N LEU A 63 -4.11 6.44 5.65
CA LEU A 63 -4.50 5.24 6.39
C LEU A 63 -5.52 5.58 7.50
N ASN A 64 -5.28 6.66 8.24
CA ASN A 64 -6.19 7.11 9.28
C ASN A 64 -7.52 7.59 8.68
N ASP A 65 -7.49 8.40 7.62
CA ASP A 65 -8.70 8.84 6.91
C ASP A 65 -9.50 7.65 6.37
N TYR A 66 -8.84 6.67 5.74
CA TYR A 66 -9.47 5.44 5.25
C TYR A 66 -10.17 4.68 6.38
N ARG A 67 -9.47 4.48 7.50
CA ARG A 67 -9.99 3.78 8.68
C ARG A 67 -11.24 4.48 9.24
N ASP A 68 -11.20 5.80 9.36
CA ASP A 68 -12.32 6.59 9.88
C ASP A 68 -13.52 6.57 8.94
N ILE A 69 -13.30 6.71 7.63
CA ILE A 69 -14.35 6.57 6.60
C ILE A 69 -14.97 5.17 6.70
N ARG A 70 -14.16 4.12 6.65
CA ARG A 70 -14.65 2.74 6.71
C ARG A 70 -15.44 2.44 7.99
N ARG A 71 -14.94 2.89 9.15
CA ARG A 71 -15.62 2.72 10.44
C ARG A 71 -17.01 3.36 10.43
N LYS A 72 -17.12 4.54 9.82
CA LYS A 72 -18.40 5.25 9.71
C LYS A 72 -19.38 4.55 8.76
N LEU A 73 -18.88 3.94 7.68
CA LEU A 73 -19.70 3.22 6.69
C LEU A 73 -20.16 1.87 7.21
N TYR A 74 -19.26 1.07 7.74
CA TYR A 74 -19.47 -0.37 7.98
C TYR A 74 -19.29 -0.80 9.44
N GLY A 75 -18.80 0.07 10.31
CA GLY A 75 -18.43 -0.33 11.66
C GLY A 75 -17.43 -1.49 11.65
N ASN A 76 -17.77 -2.57 12.34
CA ASN A 76 -16.95 -3.79 12.42
C ASN A 76 -17.34 -4.87 11.40
N GLU A 77 -18.20 -4.60 10.42
CA GLU A 77 -18.64 -5.57 9.42
C GLU A 77 -17.41 -6.13 8.63
N PRO A 78 -17.17 -7.47 8.67
CA PRO A 78 -15.95 -8.04 8.09
C PRO A 78 -16.01 -8.17 6.57
N ASN A 79 -17.20 -8.46 6.02
CA ASN A 79 -17.42 -8.75 4.59
C ASN A 79 -18.19 -7.64 3.88
N ALA A 80 -17.86 -6.39 4.17
CA ALA A 80 -18.43 -5.24 3.49
C ALA A 80 -18.16 -5.28 1.99
N GLU A 81 -19.03 -4.66 1.20
CA GLU A 81 -18.91 -4.56 -0.26
C GLU A 81 -19.04 -3.09 -0.69
N GLY A 82 -18.40 -2.73 -1.81
CA GLY A 82 -18.38 -1.38 -2.34
C GLY A 82 -17.13 -0.59 -1.97
N PHE A 83 -17.25 0.73 -1.94
CA PHE A 83 -16.14 1.62 -1.64
C PHE A 83 -15.68 1.47 -0.18
N PHE A 84 -14.38 1.54 0.07
CA PHE A 84 -13.76 1.39 1.39
C PHE A 84 -14.11 0.06 2.10
N ALA A 85 -14.37 -0.99 1.35
CA ALA A 85 -14.86 -2.26 1.90
C ALA A 85 -13.77 -3.05 2.65
N ASN A 86 -12.51 -3.02 2.22
CA ASN A 86 -11.42 -3.75 2.86
C ASN A 86 -11.23 -3.28 4.31
N ARG A 87 -11.13 -4.24 5.24
CA ARG A 87 -10.89 -3.93 6.65
C ARG A 87 -9.39 -3.71 6.89
N ILE A 88 -9.01 -2.44 7.10
CA ILE A 88 -7.64 -2.04 7.42
C ILE A 88 -7.62 -1.58 8.88
N VAL A 89 -6.77 -2.21 9.71
CA VAL A 89 -6.71 -2.02 11.16
C VAL A 89 -5.27 -1.91 11.66
N THR A 90 -5.08 -1.27 12.82
CA THR A 90 -3.77 -1.22 13.48
C THR A 90 -3.52 -2.50 14.28
N LEU A 91 -2.24 -2.75 14.64
CA LEU A 91 -1.91 -3.81 15.61
C LEU A 91 -2.68 -3.62 16.92
N ARG A 92 -2.84 -2.38 17.38
CA ARG A 92 -3.56 -2.05 18.61
C ARG A 92 -5.02 -2.48 18.59
N GLU A 93 -5.71 -2.29 17.46
CA GLU A 93 -7.14 -2.61 17.33
C GLU A 93 -7.43 -4.12 17.41
N ILE A 94 -6.48 -4.96 17.02
CA ILE A 94 -6.64 -6.43 17.04
C ILE A 94 -6.05 -7.09 18.29
N MET A 95 -5.43 -6.30 19.18
CA MET A 95 -4.94 -6.79 20.48
C MET A 95 -6.08 -6.94 21.47
N SER A 96 -6.26 -8.13 22.02
CA SER A 96 -7.13 -8.37 23.17
C SER A 96 -6.26 -8.53 24.42
N ASN A 97 -6.43 -7.65 25.43
CA ASN A 97 -5.87 -7.75 26.78
C ASN A 97 -4.42 -8.24 26.86
N THR A 98 -3.47 -7.48 26.30
CA THR A 98 -2.05 -7.78 26.43
C THR A 98 -1.39 -6.88 27.46
N SER A 99 -0.34 -7.39 28.11
CA SER A 99 0.52 -6.62 29.01
C SER A 99 1.37 -5.56 28.29
N VAL A 100 1.36 -5.58 26.95
CA VAL A 100 2.11 -4.66 26.10
C VAL A 100 1.24 -3.47 25.72
N THR A 101 1.69 -2.25 26.00
CA THR A 101 1.02 -1.02 25.57
C THR A 101 1.60 -0.59 24.24
N LEU A 102 0.77 -0.59 23.18
CA LEU A 102 1.09 -0.03 21.87
C LEU A 102 0.30 1.25 21.61
N GLY A 103 0.91 2.16 20.84
CA GLY A 103 0.19 3.28 20.24
C GLY A 103 -0.80 2.82 19.17
N ASP A 104 -1.89 3.58 18.99
CA ASP A 104 -2.83 3.36 17.88
C ASP A 104 -2.29 4.05 16.61
N THR A 105 -1.24 3.46 16.04
CA THR A 105 -0.54 3.95 14.85
C THR A 105 -0.17 2.78 13.93
N PHE A 106 0.01 3.08 12.65
CA PHE A 106 0.54 2.15 11.65
C PHE A 106 2.08 2.14 11.58
N ILE A 107 2.74 3.05 12.30
CA ILE A 107 4.21 3.17 12.29
C ILE A 107 4.81 2.30 13.40
N PHE A 108 5.79 1.50 12.99
CA PHE A 108 6.59 0.70 13.91
C PHE A 108 7.57 1.60 14.67
N ASN A 109 7.59 1.50 16.00
CA ASN A 109 8.48 2.30 16.82
C ASN A 109 9.89 1.68 16.88
N LEU A 110 10.86 2.38 16.31
CA LEU A 110 12.28 2.01 16.31
C LEU A 110 13.08 2.77 17.38
N GLY A 111 12.50 2.97 18.56
CA GLY A 111 12.99 3.89 19.62
C GLY A 111 14.49 3.88 19.90
N ALA A 112 15.15 2.71 19.85
CA ALA A 112 16.59 2.60 20.06
C ALA A 112 17.43 3.26 18.94
N VAL A 113 16.84 3.46 17.76
CA VAL A 113 17.51 3.93 16.54
C VAL A 113 17.40 5.46 16.38
N GLU A 114 16.43 6.10 17.04
CA GLU A 114 15.94 7.42 16.66
C GLU A 114 16.88 8.60 16.88
N ASN A 115 17.78 8.55 17.87
CA ASN A 115 18.56 9.73 18.26
C ASN A 115 20.07 9.50 18.30
N ALA A 116 20.55 8.35 17.82
CA ALA A 116 21.94 7.98 17.87
C ALA A 116 22.62 8.09 16.50
N LYS A 117 23.90 8.40 16.48
CA LYS A 117 24.75 8.07 15.35
C LYS A 117 25.01 6.57 15.33
N PHE A 118 25.29 6.01 14.15
CA PHE A 118 25.54 4.57 14.05
C PHE A 118 26.70 4.09 14.94
N ARG A 119 27.77 4.87 15.03
CA ARG A 119 28.90 4.57 15.94
C ARG A 119 28.49 4.47 17.41
N GLU A 120 27.59 5.35 17.86
CA GLU A 120 27.07 5.35 19.22
C GLU A 120 26.18 4.13 19.46
N PHE A 121 25.30 3.84 18.48
CA PHE A 121 24.39 2.68 18.52
C PHE A 121 25.12 1.35 18.69
N ILE A 122 26.25 1.17 17.96
CA ILE A 122 27.06 -0.06 18.06
C ILE A 122 28.08 -0.03 19.20
N GLY A 123 28.16 1.06 19.96
CA GLY A 123 29.13 1.21 21.05
C GLY A 123 30.60 1.30 20.57
N TYR A 124 30.85 1.84 19.37
CA TYR A 124 32.18 1.86 18.75
C TYR A 124 33.27 2.41 19.65
N ASP A 125 33.01 3.51 20.37
CA ASP A 125 34.00 4.19 21.19
C ASP A 125 34.35 3.41 22.47
N THR A 126 33.55 2.41 22.84
CA THR A 126 33.78 1.52 23.99
C THR A 126 34.36 0.16 23.61
N MET A 127 34.55 -0.11 22.29
CA MET A 127 35.17 -1.33 21.80
C MET A 127 36.67 -1.32 22.08
N ASN A 128 37.26 -2.51 22.20
CA ASN A 128 38.70 -2.66 22.19
C ASN A 128 39.29 -2.35 20.80
N GLU A 129 40.60 -2.06 20.72
CA GLU A 129 41.28 -1.66 19.49
C GLU A 129 41.09 -2.65 18.32
N ALA A 130 41.09 -3.96 18.59
CA ALA A 130 40.90 -4.98 17.56
C ALA A 130 39.49 -4.91 16.94
N ASN A 131 38.48 -4.75 17.78
CA ASN A 131 37.08 -4.61 17.33
C ASN A 131 36.85 -3.27 16.62
N GLN A 132 37.47 -2.17 17.08
CA GLN A 132 37.42 -0.88 16.35
C GLN A 132 38.07 -0.98 14.97
N ALA A 133 39.22 -1.65 14.86
CA ALA A 133 39.88 -1.88 13.58
C ALA A 133 38.99 -2.70 12.63
N LEU A 134 38.42 -3.81 13.12
CA LEU A 134 37.49 -4.63 12.34
C LEU A 134 36.26 -3.83 11.90
N THR A 135 35.67 -3.08 12.79
CA THR A 135 34.48 -2.24 12.48
C THR A 135 34.82 -1.19 11.42
N SER A 136 36.02 -0.58 11.48
CA SER A 136 36.48 0.40 10.49
C SER A 136 36.76 -0.22 9.10
N LEU A 137 37.00 -1.51 9.03
CA LEU A 137 37.07 -2.26 7.75
C LEU A 137 35.69 -2.53 7.16
N LEU A 138 34.67 -2.74 8.01
CA LEU A 138 33.31 -3.05 7.58
C LEU A 138 32.46 -1.80 7.27
N PHE A 139 32.74 -0.70 7.93
CA PHE A 139 31.98 0.56 7.85
C PHE A 139 32.90 1.74 7.63
N ALA A 140 32.67 2.46 6.54
CA ALA A 140 33.39 3.69 6.27
C ALA A 140 33.07 4.78 7.32
N ASN A 141 33.94 5.76 7.50
CA ASN A 141 33.76 6.80 8.51
C ASN A 141 32.43 7.57 8.37
N TYR A 142 32.02 7.88 7.14
CA TYR A 142 30.73 8.54 6.90
C TYR A 142 29.52 7.67 7.33
N GLN A 143 29.65 6.35 7.30
CA GLN A 143 28.64 5.41 7.76
C GLN A 143 28.58 5.38 9.30
N LEU A 144 29.73 5.40 9.95
CA LEU A 144 29.82 5.49 11.43
C LEU A 144 29.21 6.79 11.96
N GLU A 145 29.37 7.89 11.25
CA GLU A 145 28.81 9.21 11.60
C GLU A 145 27.36 9.41 11.15
N ASN A 146 26.74 8.44 10.48
CA ASN A 146 25.38 8.55 9.99
C ASN A 146 24.38 8.67 11.17
N LYS A 147 23.55 9.72 11.12
CA LYS A 147 22.41 9.87 12.04
C LYS A 147 21.33 8.88 11.64
N MET A 148 20.91 8.03 12.54
CA MET A 148 20.01 6.92 12.26
C MET A 148 18.56 7.38 12.02
N ASN A 149 18.17 8.53 12.54
CA ASN A 149 16.82 9.09 12.39
C ASN A 149 16.50 9.65 10.99
N ILE A 150 17.51 9.75 10.10
CA ILE A 150 17.30 10.13 8.69
C ILE A 150 17.31 8.90 7.74
N GLY A 151 17.18 7.72 8.29
CA GLY A 151 17.32 6.48 7.56
C GLY A 151 18.77 6.01 7.39
N PHE A 152 18.96 4.93 6.66
CA PHE A 152 20.31 4.33 6.52
C PHE A 152 21.06 4.82 5.29
N VAL A 153 20.60 5.88 4.65
CA VAL A 153 21.25 6.61 3.55
C VAL A 153 21.85 5.66 2.48
N GLY A 154 21.02 4.74 1.96
CA GLY A 154 21.44 3.74 0.97
C GLY A 154 22.49 2.73 1.46
N SER A 155 22.67 2.54 2.78
CA SER A 155 23.61 1.62 3.40
C SER A 155 22.90 0.43 4.05
N PRO A 156 22.64 -0.68 3.31
CA PRO A 156 21.95 -1.86 3.86
C PRO A 156 22.69 -2.54 5.01
N ASN A 157 24.03 -2.42 5.06
CA ASN A 157 24.85 -2.96 6.14
C ASN A 157 24.50 -2.30 7.49
N ILE A 158 24.34 -0.95 7.53
CA ILE A 158 23.85 -0.26 8.73
C ILE A 158 22.43 -0.72 9.06
N GLY A 159 21.56 -0.77 8.04
CA GLY A 159 20.19 -1.24 8.21
C GLY A 159 20.10 -2.65 8.78
N SER A 160 20.99 -3.55 8.36
CA SER A 160 21.00 -4.93 8.86
C SER A 160 21.35 -5.02 10.35
N VAL A 161 22.26 -4.19 10.82
CA VAL A 161 22.62 -4.14 12.25
C VAL A 161 21.45 -3.52 13.05
N ALA A 162 20.95 -2.36 12.62
CA ALA A 162 19.93 -1.61 13.33
C ALA A 162 18.59 -2.36 13.40
N LEU A 163 18.13 -2.92 12.29
CA LEU A 163 16.82 -3.59 12.21
C LEU A 163 16.82 -4.99 12.84
N ASN A 164 17.98 -5.56 13.16
CA ASN A 164 18.04 -6.81 13.91
C ASN A 164 17.46 -6.66 15.34
N GLU A 165 17.52 -5.45 15.92
CA GLU A 165 16.93 -5.15 17.24
C GLU A 165 15.39 -5.16 17.23
N ILE A 166 14.75 -5.16 16.05
CA ILE A 166 13.28 -5.23 15.92
C ILE A 166 12.69 -6.41 16.70
N LYS A 167 13.36 -7.57 16.69
CA LYS A 167 12.92 -8.79 17.39
C LYS A 167 12.67 -8.59 18.90
N ASP A 168 13.35 -7.64 19.51
CA ASP A 168 13.28 -7.35 20.95
C ASP A 168 12.26 -6.25 21.28
N SER A 169 11.67 -5.60 20.24
CA SER A 169 10.70 -4.51 20.39
C SER A 169 9.33 -4.99 20.91
N ASN A 170 8.61 -4.07 21.54
CA ASN A 170 7.24 -4.32 22.00
C ASN A 170 6.27 -4.62 20.83
N GLU A 171 6.46 -3.94 19.72
CA GLU A 171 5.65 -4.11 18.51
C GLU A 171 5.84 -5.50 17.92
N PHE A 172 7.08 -6.00 17.83
CA PHE A 172 7.34 -7.35 17.33
C PHE A 172 6.78 -8.42 18.28
N LYS A 173 6.94 -8.25 19.58
CA LYS A 173 6.35 -9.14 20.60
C LYS A 173 4.83 -9.14 20.50
N ALA A 174 4.21 -7.96 20.41
CA ALA A 174 2.77 -7.84 20.24
C ALA A 174 2.27 -8.52 18.96
N PHE A 175 2.91 -8.25 17.82
CA PHE A 175 2.62 -8.91 16.54
C PHE A 175 2.72 -10.44 16.69
N SER A 176 3.81 -10.93 17.27
CA SER A 176 4.06 -12.35 17.44
C SER A 176 3.01 -13.04 18.33
N ASN A 177 2.57 -12.36 19.39
CA ASN A 177 1.59 -12.91 20.33
C ASN A 177 0.14 -12.92 19.80
N ILE A 178 -0.17 -12.07 18.83
CA ILE A 178 -1.49 -12.05 18.18
C ILE A 178 -1.54 -12.91 16.91
N PHE A 179 -0.40 -13.27 16.33
CA PHE A 179 -0.33 -14.08 15.12
C PHE A 179 -0.91 -15.49 15.38
N ARG A 180 -1.71 -16.01 14.46
CA ARG A 180 -2.40 -17.31 14.57
C ARG A 180 -2.25 -18.12 13.29
N GLN A 181 -2.46 -19.41 13.39
CA GLN A 181 -2.58 -20.27 12.23
C GLN A 181 -3.69 -19.77 11.29
N GLY A 182 -3.40 -19.72 9.99
CA GLY A 182 -4.27 -19.15 8.97
C GLY A 182 -4.03 -17.65 8.68
N ASP A 183 -3.22 -16.97 9.52
CA ASP A 183 -2.74 -15.62 9.21
C ASP A 183 -1.56 -15.68 8.22
N ARG A 184 -1.35 -14.59 7.50
CA ARG A 184 -0.29 -14.46 6.49
C ARG A 184 0.54 -13.21 6.71
N ILE A 185 1.77 -13.23 6.24
CA ILE A 185 2.70 -12.10 6.31
C ILE A 185 3.10 -11.71 4.90
N PHE A 186 3.13 -10.41 4.63
CA PHE A 186 3.60 -9.89 3.35
C PHE A 186 4.55 -8.72 3.56
N PHE A 187 5.70 -8.75 2.90
CA PHE A 187 6.68 -7.67 2.93
C PHE A 187 6.65 -6.85 1.65
N ILE A 188 6.70 -5.53 1.79
CA ILE A 188 6.86 -4.60 0.67
C ILE A 188 8.16 -3.85 0.87
N SER A 189 9.13 -4.03 -0.01
CA SER A 189 10.43 -3.37 0.09
C SER A 189 11.06 -3.09 -1.27
N SER A 190 11.98 -2.12 -1.32
CA SER A 190 12.92 -1.98 -2.43
C SER A 190 14.23 -2.69 -2.11
N ILE A 191 14.86 -3.26 -3.15
CA ILE A 191 16.14 -3.96 -3.01
C ILE A 191 17.36 -3.03 -3.07
N PHE A 192 17.17 -1.79 -3.47
CA PHE A 192 18.23 -0.80 -3.70
C PHE A 192 18.37 0.26 -2.60
N GLY A 193 17.38 0.36 -1.70
CA GLY A 193 17.41 1.27 -0.56
C GLY A 193 18.14 0.72 0.66
N GLY A 194 18.46 1.58 1.63
CA GLY A 194 19.10 1.15 2.88
C GLY A 194 18.16 0.36 3.79
N THR A 195 16.96 0.88 4.03
CA THR A 195 15.98 0.30 4.98
C THR A 195 15.30 -0.94 4.39
N GLY A 196 14.78 -0.84 3.15
CA GLY A 196 14.05 -1.94 2.51
C GLY A 196 14.93 -3.15 2.24
N ALA A 197 16.12 -2.94 1.63
CA ALA A 197 17.04 -4.01 1.28
C ALA A 197 17.54 -4.81 2.48
N ALA A 198 17.69 -4.16 3.64
CA ALA A 198 18.08 -4.81 4.89
C ALA A 198 16.90 -5.42 5.65
N GLY A 199 15.80 -4.67 5.75
CA GLY A 199 14.69 -5.04 6.63
C GLY A 199 13.94 -6.30 6.22
N PHE A 200 13.71 -6.50 4.93
CA PHE A 200 12.98 -7.68 4.46
C PHE A 200 13.68 -8.99 4.86
N PRO A 201 14.94 -9.25 4.50
CA PRO A 201 15.60 -10.51 4.89
C PRO A 201 15.78 -10.66 6.41
N ILE A 202 16.02 -9.57 7.13
CA ILE A 202 16.15 -9.60 8.60
C ILE A 202 14.82 -9.99 9.26
N MET A 203 13.72 -9.38 8.83
CA MET A 203 12.40 -9.70 9.36
C MET A 203 12.01 -11.16 9.08
N VAL A 204 12.24 -11.65 7.86
CA VAL A 204 12.01 -13.06 7.50
C VAL A 204 12.83 -13.99 8.39
N LYS A 205 14.13 -13.70 8.57
CA LYS A 205 14.99 -14.47 9.45
C LYS A 205 14.45 -14.52 10.89
N ASN A 206 14.09 -13.37 11.46
CA ASN A 206 13.58 -13.30 12.83
C ASN A 206 12.27 -14.09 12.99
N ILE A 207 11.38 -14.04 12.00
CA ILE A 207 10.12 -14.79 11.98
C ILE A 207 10.39 -16.30 11.89
N ARG A 208 11.24 -16.75 10.97
CA ARG A 208 11.59 -18.18 10.83
C ARG A 208 12.30 -18.74 12.05
N GLN A 209 13.07 -17.90 12.74
CA GLN A 209 13.78 -18.25 13.97
C GLN A 209 12.97 -17.97 15.25
N ALA A 210 11.68 -17.66 15.15
CA ALA A 210 10.83 -17.31 16.30
C ALA A 210 10.81 -18.38 17.38
N ALA A 211 10.98 -19.65 17.03
CA ALA A 211 11.09 -20.75 17.99
C ALA A 211 12.23 -20.55 19.02
N ASN A 212 13.28 -19.81 18.65
CA ASN A 212 14.46 -19.55 19.48
C ASN A 212 14.39 -18.21 20.24
N LEU A 213 13.31 -17.43 20.05
CA LEU A 213 13.15 -16.12 20.69
C LEU A 213 12.41 -16.25 22.01
N GLU A 214 12.88 -15.53 23.03
CA GLU A 214 12.21 -15.47 24.33
C GLU A 214 11.02 -14.51 24.33
N GLY A 215 10.01 -14.77 25.16
CA GLY A 215 8.85 -13.89 25.32
C GLY A 215 7.83 -13.91 24.18
N ILE A 216 7.90 -14.89 23.27
CA ILE A 216 6.97 -15.10 22.17
C ILE A 216 6.07 -16.31 22.46
N GLU A 217 4.75 -16.11 22.45
CA GLU A 217 3.78 -17.15 22.80
C GLU A 217 3.48 -18.09 21.61
N ASN A 218 3.29 -17.56 20.40
CA ASN A 218 2.86 -18.32 19.22
C ASN A 218 4.02 -18.70 18.28
N ARG A 219 5.12 -19.18 18.86
CA ARG A 219 6.40 -19.47 18.17
C ARG A 219 6.24 -20.38 16.96
N ASP A 220 5.52 -21.48 17.11
CA ASP A 220 5.37 -22.49 16.06
C ASP A 220 4.53 -21.98 14.90
N ALA A 221 3.41 -21.31 15.18
CA ALA A 221 2.58 -20.71 14.14
C ALA A 221 3.34 -19.63 13.38
N LEU A 222 4.11 -18.80 14.08
CA LEU A 222 4.89 -17.72 13.49
C LEU A 222 6.05 -18.25 12.63
N SER A 223 6.81 -19.24 13.11
CA SER A 223 7.94 -19.82 12.37
C SER A 223 7.52 -20.53 11.08
N ARG A 224 6.28 -21.02 11.02
CA ARG A 224 5.69 -21.69 9.85
C ARG A 224 4.76 -20.76 9.01
N ALA A 225 4.65 -19.48 9.39
CA ALA A 225 3.76 -18.54 8.73
C ALA A 225 3.93 -18.53 7.20
N PRO A 226 2.86 -18.52 6.41
CA PRO A 226 2.96 -18.21 5.00
C PRO A 226 3.48 -16.79 4.81
N ILE A 227 4.62 -16.65 4.11
CA ILE A 227 5.29 -15.36 3.86
C ILE A 227 5.33 -15.08 2.38
N GLY A 228 4.82 -13.91 1.98
CA GLY A 228 5.01 -13.32 0.66
C GLY A 228 5.89 -12.08 0.73
N GLY A 229 6.47 -11.67 -0.38
CA GLY A 229 7.24 -10.43 -0.44
C GLY A 229 7.28 -9.81 -1.83
N LEU A 230 7.13 -8.50 -1.88
CA LEU A 230 7.38 -7.67 -3.06
C LEU A 230 8.78 -7.07 -2.96
N THR A 231 9.60 -7.37 -3.97
CA THR A 231 10.93 -6.82 -4.14
C THR A 231 10.92 -5.86 -5.32
N VAL A 232 10.96 -4.56 -5.03
CA VAL A 232 10.98 -3.52 -6.06
C VAL A 232 12.42 -3.24 -6.48
N LEU A 233 12.67 -3.39 -7.79
CA LEU A 233 13.95 -3.04 -8.43
C LEU A 233 14.04 -1.51 -8.65
N PRO A 234 15.23 -0.95 -8.95
CA PRO A 234 15.35 0.48 -9.21
C PRO A 234 14.41 0.94 -10.32
N TYR A 235 13.60 1.98 -10.04
CA TYR A 235 12.64 2.56 -10.98
C TYR A 235 12.66 4.09 -11.00
N PHE A 236 13.49 4.71 -10.18
CA PHE A 236 13.76 6.16 -10.18
C PHE A 236 15.24 6.43 -9.93
N THR A 237 15.67 7.66 -10.21
CA THR A 237 17.02 8.15 -9.94
C THR A 237 16.99 9.29 -8.94
N LEU A 238 18.09 9.45 -8.22
CA LEU A 238 18.33 10.58 -7.33
C LEU A 238 19.45 11.46 -7.91
N GLU A 239 19.25 12.76 -7.90
CA GLU A 239 20.29 13.72 -8.22
C GLU A 239 21.11 13.96 -6.94
N GLY A 240 22.39 13.52 -7.00
CA GLY A 240 23.33 13.75 -5.90
C GLY A 240 23.59 15.25 -5.73
N ASN A 241 23.53 15.73 -4.51
CA ASN A 241 24.03 17.06 -4.20
C ASN A 241 25.54 17.09 -4.51
N LYS A 242 26.05 18.11 -5.24
CA LYS A 242 27.47 18.22 -5.64
C LYS A 242 28.45 18.06 -4.47
N HIS A 243 27.97 18.22 -3.26
CA HIS A 243 28.73 18.07 -2.00
C HIS A 243 28.49 16.74 -1.28
N ASP A 244 27.57 15.90 -1.73
CA ASP A 244 27.20 14.63 -1.08
C ASP A 244 27.24 13.48 -2.10
N GLN A 245 28.40 12.85 -2.27
CA GLN A 245 28.63 11.73 -3.16
C GLN A 245 28.11 10.39 -2.61
N ARG A 246 27.36 10.40 -1.50
CA ARG A 246 26.95 9.17 -0.79
C ARG A 246 25.97 8.30 -1.58
N ILE A 247 25.25 8.87 -2.56
CA ILE A 247 24.31 8.14 -3.39
C ILE A 247 24.49 8.50 -4.86
N ALA A 248 25.04 7.58 -5.64
CA ALA A 248 25.09 7.68 -7.10
C ALA A 248 24.13 6.64 -7.71
N THR A 249 23.54 6.96 -8.86
CA THR A 249 22.64 6.03 -9.59
C THR A 249 23.35 4.74 -9.98
N SER A 250 24.67 4.81 -10.33
CA SER A 250 25.49 3.63 -10.59
C SER A 250 25.53 2.66 -9.41
N ASP A 251 25.52 3.18 -8.19
CA ASP A 251 25.57 2.38 -6.98
C ASP A 251 24.29 1.57 -6.77
N PHE A 252 23.13 2.08 -7.22
CA PHE A 252 21.87 1.34 -7.14
C PHE A 252 21.93 0.05 -7.96
N ILE A 253 22.51 0.07 -9.16
CA ILE A 253 22.61 -1.12 -10.02
C ILE A 253 23.52 -2.17 -9.39
N VAL A 254 24.71 -1.78 -8.94
CA VAL A 254 25.68 -2.69 -8.32
C VAL A 254 25.12 -3.26 -7.00
N LYS A 255 24.54 -2.41 -6.17
CA LYS A 255 23.88 -2.84 -4.91
C LYS A 255 22.71 -3.79 -5.18
N THR A 256 21.93 -3.53 -6.24
CA THR A 256 20.81 -4.40 -6.63
C THR A 256 21.28 -5.79 -7.02
N GLN A 257 22.35 -5.91 -7.84
CA GLN A 257 22.91 -7.21 -8.23
C GLN A 257 23.39 -8.01 -7.01
N SER A 258 24.12 -7.36 -6.12
CA SER A 258 24.61 -7.99 -4.89
C SER A 258 23.46 -8.41 -3.97
N ALA A 259 22.43 -7.59 -3.85
CA ALA A 259 21.27 -7.87 -3.04
C ALA A 259 20.39 -8.99 -3.63
N LEU A 260 20.25 -9.07 -4.96
CA LEU A 260 19.55 -10.19 -5.62
C LEU A 260 20.26 -11.52 -5.37
N TYR A 261 21.59 -11.54 -5.42
CA TYR A 261 22.37 -12.72 -5.08
C TYR A 261 22.17 -13.13 -3.60
N TYR A 262 22.19 -12.14 -2.70
CA TYR A 262 21.92 -12.38 -1.29
C TYR A 262 20.50 -12.91 -1.05
N TYR A 263 19.48 -12.32 -1.69
CA TYR A 263 18.08 -12.75 -1.56
C TYR A 263 17.88 -14.17 -2.10
N LYS A 264 18.51 -14.49 -3.24
CA LYS A 264 18.47 -15.84 -3.81
C LYS A 264 18.96 -16.88 -2.80
N ASN A 265 20.03 -16.60 -2.08
CA ASN A 265 20.60 -17.55 -1.13
C ASN A 265 19.90 -17.57 0.22
N THR A 266 19.32 -16.43 0.65
CA THR A 266 18.78 -16.26 2.01
C THR A 266 17.27 -16.46 2.07
N LEU A 267 16.53 -16.03 1.03
CA LEU A 267 15.07 -16.06 1.03
C LEU A 267 14.50 -17.23 0.22
N THR A 268 15.16 -17.61 -0.89
CA THR A 268 14.63 -18.56 -1.88
C THR A 268 15.53 -19.77 -2.11
N GLY A 269 16.40 -20.08 -1.17
CA GLY A 269 17.34 -21.22 -1.28
C GLY A 269 16.61 -22.57 -1.45
N ALA A 270 17.21 -23.48 -2.25
CA ALA A 270 16.57 -24.73 -2.61
C ALA A 270 16.24 -25.67 -1.41
N ASN A 271 16.98 -25.54 -0.31
CA ASN A 271 16.80 -26.39 0.87
C ASN A 271 16.09 -25.70 2.04
N ASP A 272 15.99 -24.36 2.02
CA ASP A 272 15.35 -23.56 3.08
C ASP A 272 14.57 -22.42 2.43
N SER A 273 13.37 -22.72 1.91
CA SER A 273 12.46 -21.70 1.43
C SER A 273 11.90 -20.87 2.57
N ASN A 274 12.52 -19.71 2.80
CA ASN A 274 12.11 -18.81 3.87
C ASN A 274 10.87 -17.98 3.50
N VAL A 275 10.54 -17.84 2.22
CA VAL A 275 9.34 -17.18 1.70
C VAL A 275 8.59 -18.10 0.74
N ASN A 276 7.26 -18.02 0.72
CA ASN A 276 6.41 -18.86 -0.13
C ASN A 276 6.17 -18.24 -1.51
N SER A 277 6.07 -16.90 -1.56
CA SER A 277 5.87 -16.18 -2.81
C SER A 277 6.74 -14.93 -2.83
N ILE A 278 7.49 -14.72 -3.91
CA ILE A 278 8.27 -13.51 -4.11
C ILE A 278 7.89 -12.86 -5.44
N TYR A 279 7.57 -11.57 -5.38
CA TYR A 279 7.17 -10.76 -6.51
C TYR A 279 8.31 -9.81 -6.85
N TYR A 280 8.88 -9.95 -8.05
CA TYR A 280 9.88 -9.04 -8.59
C TYR A 280 9.21 -8.05 -9.52
N LEU A 281 9.37 -6.77 -9.23
CA LEU A 281 8.78 -5.71 -10.02
C LEU A 281 9.87 -4.74 -10.45
N GLY A 282 10.05 -4.63 -11.76
CA GLY A 282 11.06 -3.77 -12.37
C GLY A 282 10.50 -2.95 -13.53
N ASP A 283 11.09 -1.80 -13.73
CA ASP A 283 10.92 -0.98 -14.93
C ASP A 283 12.25 -0.38 -15.34
N GLN A 284 12.35 0.06 -16.59
CA GLN A 284 13.47 0.90 -16.97
C GLN A 284 13.39 2.22 -16.21
N VAL A 285 14.53 2.66 -15.69
CA VAL A 285 14.60 3.95 -15.02
C VAL A 285 14.31 5.06 -16.03
N ARG A 286 13.10 5.58 -15.99
CA ARG A 286 12.60 6.66 -16.83
C ARG A 286 11.90 7.70 -15.95
N SER A 287 12.68 8.32 -15.07
CA SER A 287 12.19 9.43 -14.26
C SER A 287 13.18 10.59 -14.34
N LYS A 288 12.67 11.81 -14.22
CA LYS A 288 13.55 12.92 -13.87
C LYS A 288 14.18 12.60 -12.51
N PRO A 289 15.47 12.86 -12.32
CA PRO A 289 16.08 12.65 -11.01
C PRO A 289 15.35 13.44 -9.94
N TYR A 290 15.05 12.80 -8.81
CA TYR A 290 14.55 13.50 -7.62
C TYR A 290 15.73 14.07 -6.85
N LEU A 291 15.56 15.25 -6.28
CA LEU A 291 16.52 15.77 -5.32
C LEU A 291 16.55 14.84 -4.11
N TYR A 292 17.76 14.42 -3.74
CA TYR A 292 17.94 13.67 -2.51
C TYR A 292 17.92 14.63 -1.31
N ASP A 293 16.95 14.47 -0.44
CA ASP A 293 16.82 15.24 0.79
C ASP A 293 16.78 14.29 2.00
N PRO A 294 17.93 14.05 2.65
CA PRO A 294 18.01 13.27 3.88
C PRO A 294 17.71 14.08 5.12
N GLY A 295 17.31 15.34 4.97
CA GLY A 295 17.19 16.32 6.05
C GLY A 295 15.81 16.40 6.70
N GLU A 296 15.55 17.52 7.35
CA GLU A 296 14.31 17.77 8.12
C GLU A 296 13.04 17.85 7.26
N HIS A 297 13.17 18.19 5.97
CA HIS A 297 12.03 18.28 5.05
C HIS A 297 11.61 16.93 4.48
N GLY A 298 12.50 15.96 4.51
CA GLY A 298 12.23 14.58 4.10
C GLY A 298 12.05 14.38 2.59
N GLN A 299 12.34 13.18 2.13
CA GLN A 299 12.20 12.77 0.74
C GLN A 299 10.71 12.73 0.34
N ARG A 300 10.40 13.34 -0.80
CA ARG A 300 9.09 13.26 -1.46
C ARG A 300 9.27 12.85 -2.90
N ASN A 301 8.66 11.74 -3.28
CA ASN A 301 8.64 11.26 -4.66
C ASN A 301 7.20 11.21 -5.19
N ASN A 302 7.04 11.47 -6.48
CA ASN A 302 5.75 11.28 -7.14
C ASN A 302 5.35 9.81 -7.12
N ALA A 303 4.06 9.52 -7.05
CA ALA A 303 3.54 8.17 -7.23
C ALA A 303 3.91 7.63 -8.62
N HIS A 304 4.18 6.34 -8.72
CA HIS A 304 4.65 5.69 -9.94
C HIS A 304 3.83 4.43 -10.25
N LEU A 305 3.76 4.05 -11.53
CA LEU A 305 3.10 2.82 -11.97
C LEU A 305 3.60 1.57 -11.20
N ILE A 306 4.91 1.51 -10.92
CA ILE A 306 5.52 0.43 -10.14
C ILE A 306 4.85 0.26 -8.78
N GLU A 307 4.43 1.36 -8.15
CA GLU A 307 3.76 1.34 -6.86
C GLU A 307 2.31 0.87 -6.97
N LEU A 308 1.62 1.24 -8.06
CA LEU A 308 0.28 0.76 -8.37
C LEU A 308 0.28 -0.76 -8.62
N ILE A 309 1.17 -1.24 -9.48
CA ILE A 309 1.29 -2.68 -9.76
C ILE A 309 1.77 -3.44 -8.52
N GLY A 310 2.73 -2.87 -7.78
CA GLY A 310 3.22 -3.44 -6.52
C GLY A 310 2.12 -3.62 -5.48
N ALA A 311 1.14 -2.73 -5.45
CA ALA A 311 0.00 -2.80 -4.55
C ALA A 311 -0.95 -4.00 -4.83
N LEU A 312 -0.88 -4.58 -6.03
CA LEU A 312 -1.65 -5.78 -6.37
C LEU A 312 -1.02 -7.06 -5.81
N ALA A 313 0.29 -7.08 -5.56
CA ALA A 313 0.99 -8.27 -5.07
C ALA A 313 0.47 -8.79 -3.70
N PRO A 314 0.27 -7.97 -2.66
CA PRO A 314 -0.32 -8.43 -1.41
C PRO A 314 -1.78 -8.89 -1.57
N LEU A 315 -2.55 -8.31 -2.52
CA LEU A 315 -3.91 -8.74 -2.81
C LEU A 315 -3.92 -10.12 -3.51
N ASP A 316 -3.02 -10.34 -4.47
CA ASP A 316 -2.83 -11.63 -5.13
C ASP A 316 -2.41 -12.70 -4.11
N PHE A 317 -1.41 -12.42 -3.29
CA PHE A 317 -0.93 -13.34 -2.24
C PHE A 317 -2.02 -13.70 -1.22
N ALA A 318 -2.87 -12.76 -0.85
CA ALA A 318 -3.99 -13.02 0.05
C ALA A 318 -5.01 -14.04 -0.55
N GLY A 319 -5.11 -14.12 -1.87
CA GLY A 319 -5.99 -15.04 -2.58
C GLY A 319 -5.38 -16.42 -2.90
N VAL A 320 -4.07 -16.61 -2.70
CA VAL A 320 -3.42 -17.90 -2.98
C VAL A 320 -3.95 -18.98 -2.02
N PRO A 321 -4.38 -20.16 -2.49
CA PRO A 321 -4.82 -21.24 -1.60
C PRO A 321 -3.72 -21.72 -0.65
N ASP A 322 -4.09 -22.09 0.58
CA ASP A 322 -3.12 -22.58 1.57
C ASP A 322 -2.34 -23.81 1.07
N SER A 323 -2.99 -24.68 0.29
CA SER A 323 -2.35 -25.85 -0.33
C SER A 323 -1.21 -25.53 -1.30
N LYS A 324 -1.07 -24.27 -1.73
CA LYS A 324 0.05 -23.79 -2.55
C LYS A 324 1.11 -23.06 -1.74
N LEU A 325 0.86 -22.83 -0.46
CA LEU A 325 1.76 -22.11 0.45
C LEU A 325 2.40 -23.03 1.49
N THR A 326 1.66 -24.03 1.98
CA THR A 326 2.11 -24.96 3.00
C THR A 326 1.78 -26.40 2.64
N ASP A 327 2.58 -27.32 3.13
CA ASP A 327 2.27 -28.74 3.10
C ASP A 327 1.17 -29.13 4.11
N PRO A 328 0.68 -30.38 4.13
CA PRO A 328 -0.32 -30.84 5.10
C PRO A 328 0.09 -30.70 6.57
N ASP A 329 1.40 -30.69 6.87
CA ASP A 329 1.96 -30.54 8.21
C ASP A 329 2.17 -29.06 8.57
N GLY A 330 1.84 -28.12 7.67
CA GLY A 330 1.93 -26.69 7.84
C GLY A 330 3.33 -26.10 7.60
N TYR A 331 4.26 -26.85 7.00
CA TYR A 331 5.57 -26.31 6.63
C TYR A 331 5.50 -25.55 5.31
N PRO A 332 6.30 -24.48 5.16
CA PRO A 332 6.34 -23.71 3.93
C PRO A 332 6.74 -24.54 2.72
N LEU A 333 5.98 -24.44 1.63
CA LEU A 333 6.35 -25.02 0.34
C LEU A 333 7.47 -24.20 -0.33
N PRO A 334 8.17 -24.79 -1.33
CA PRO A 334 9.20 -24.08 -2.10
C PRO A 334 8.69 -22.77 -2.68
N THR A 335 9.56 -21.76 -2.74
CA THR A 335 9.24 -20.41 -3.19
C THR A 335 8.75 -20.38 -4.64
N THR A 336 7.60 -19.76 -4.88
CA THR A 336 7.15 -19.38 -6.22
C THR A 336 7.57 -17.93 -6.50
N ALA A 337 8.30 -17.71 -7.59
CA ALA A 337 8.70 -16.38 -8.02
C ALA A 337 7.80 -15.85 -9.14
N TYR A 338 7.38 -14.60 -9.02
CA TYR A 338 6.58 -13.88 -10.01
C TYR A 338 7.34 -12.67 -10.50
N GLU A 339 7.29 -12.42 -11.79
CA GLU A 339 7.89 -11.24 -12.41
C GLU A 339 6.83 -10.42 -13.13
N TYR A 340 6.95 -9.11 -13.04
CA TYR A 340 6.18 -8.19 -13.83
C TYR A 340 7.12 -7.14 -14.43
N ALA A 341 7.20 -7.12 -15.75
CA ALA A 341 7.96 -6.14 -16.50
C ALA A 341 7.05 -5.45 -17.52
N LEU A 342 7.25 -4.16 -17.70
CA LEU A 342 6.46 -3.36 -18.63
C LEU A 342 7.12 -3.32 -20.00
N ALA A 343 6.28 -3.22 -21.05
CA ALA A 343 6.75 -3.07 -22.42
C ALA A 343 7.67 -1.83 -22.54
N LYS A 344 8.81 -2.02 -23.21
CA LYS A 344 9.95 -1.10 -23.17
C LYS A 344 9.65 0.29 -23.70
N ASP A 345 8.78 0.41 -24.70
CA ASP A 345 8.64 1.61 -25.52
C ASP A 345 7.35 2.41 -25.27
N GLU A 346 6.46 1.90 -24.40
CA GLU A 346 5.21 2.57 -24.08
C GLU A 346 5.42 3.61 -22.98
N LEU A 347 5.31 4.89 -23.30
CA LEU A 347 5.55 6.01 -22.38
C LEU A 347 4.27 6.60 -21.78
N SER A 348 3.12 6.33 -22.40
CA SER A 348 1.81 6.75 -21.89
C SER A 348 0.95 5.52 -21.68
N LEU A 349 0.62 5.25 -20.44
CA LEU A 349 -0.08 4.04 -20.01
C LEU A 349 -1.49 4.39 -19.52
N ASN A 350 -2.45 3.57 -19.90
CA ASN A 350 -3.82 3.64 -19.40
C ASN A 350 -4.35 2.22 -19.10
N PHE A 351 -5.65 2.04 -18.89
CA PHE A 351 -6.20 0.72 -18.63
C PHE A 351 -5.92 -0.30 -19.73
N LEU A 352 -5.88 0.12 -21.01
CA LEU A 352 -5.63 -0.77 -22.14
C LEU A 352 -4.18 -1.29 -22.18
N SER A 353 -3.24 -0.53 -21.62
CA SER A 353 -1.83 -0.91 -21.49
C SER A 353 -1.59 -1.97 -20.42
N LEU A 354 -2.54 -2.18 -19.51
CA LEU A 354 -2.40 -3.15 -18.42
C LEU A 354 -2.73 -4.57 -18.92
N GLY A 355 -2.04 -5.56 -18.36
CA GLY A 355 -2.35 -6.97 -18.62
C GLY A 355 -3.82 -7.29 -18.32
N HIS A 356 -4.41 -8.22 -19.09
CA HIS A 356 -5.83 -8.55 -19.03
C HIS A 356 -6.33 -8.82 -17.59
N ARG A 357 -5.64 -9.67 -16.83
CA ARG A 357 -6.02 -9.99 -15.43
C ARG A 357 -6.01 -8.75 -14.53
N THR A 358 -4.99 -7.91 -14.66
CA THR A 358 -4.90 -6.65 -13.90
C THR A 358 -6.04 -5.72 -14.27
N ARG A 359 -6.30 -5.55 -15.57
CA ARG A 359 -7.38 -4.71 -16.07
C ARG A 359 -8.75 -5.16 -15.56
N GLN A 360 -9.06 -6.47 -15.65
CA GLN A 360 -10.30 -7.02 -15.10
C GLN A 360 -10.49 -6.72 -13.62
N LEU A 361 -9.39 -6.73 -12.85
CA LEU A 361 -9.45 -6.50 -11.40
C LEU A 361 -9.72 -5.04 -11.05
N ILE A 362 -9.13 -4.08 -11.79
CA ILE A 362 -9.12 -2.67 -11.34
C ILE A 362 -9.96 -1.73 -12.20
N TYR A 363 -10.29 -2.09 -13.45
CA TYR A 363 -10.94 -1.16 -14.38
C TYR A 363 -12.29 -0.65 -13.87
N GLU A 364 -13.25 -1.54 -13.60
CA GLU A 364 -14.57 -1.12 -13.12
C GLU A 364 -14.51 -0.47 -11.73
N PRO A 365 -13.85 -1.06 -10.70
CA PRO A 365 -13.79 -0.45 -9.39
C PRO A 365 -13.19 0.95 -9.40
N MET A 366 -12.03 1.13 -10.04
CA MET A 366 -11.36 2.42 -10.13
C MET A 366 -12.18 3.44 -10.92
N SER A 367 -12.82 3.03 -12.01
CA SER A 367 -13.70 3.91 -12.81
C SER A 367 -14.89 4.40 -11.99
N LYS A 368 -15.58 3.52 -11.26
CA LYS A 368 -16.68 3.91 -10.37
C LYS A 368 -16.21 4.86 -9.27
N PHE A 369 -15.04 4.63 -8.71
CA PHE A 369 -14.49 5.50 -7.67
C PHE A 369 -14.11 6.89 -8.21
N HIS A 370 -13.57 6.95 -9.42
CA HIS A 370 -13.28 8.24 -10.06
C HIS A 370 -14.57 9.00 -10.40
N LEU A 371 -15.60 8.30 -10.85
CA LEU A 371 -16.93 8.92 -11.06
C LEU A 371 -17.54 9.42 -9.73
N LEU A 372 -17.33 8.71 -8.61
CA LEU A 372 -17.69 9.22 -7.27
C LEU A 372 -16.92 10.49 -6.91
N PHE A 373 -15.62 10.52 -7.18
CA PHE A 373 -14.79 11.72 -6.98
C PHE A 373 -15.34 12.91 -7.76
N LEU A 374 -15.61 12.75 -9.06
CA LEU A 374 -16.19 13.80 -9.88
C LEU A 374 -17.58 14.24 -9.38
N PHE A 375 -18.44 13.27 -9.06
CA PHE A 375 -19.78 13.55 -8.55
C PHE A 375 -19.76 14.38 -7.27
N LEU A 376 -18.96 14.00 -6.28
CA LEU A 376 -18.90 14.71 -5.00
C LEU A 376 -18.26 16.10 -5.13
N THR A 377 -17.31 16.27 -6.04
CA THR A 377 -16.58 17.55 -6.21
C THR A 377 -17.25 18.53 -7.15
N THR A 378 -18.03 18.06 -8.14
CA THR A 378 -18.61 18.94 -9.18
C THR A 378 -20.11 19.16 -9.07
N GLY A 379 -20.89 18.16 -8.60
CA GLY A 379 -22.36 18.22 -8.70
C GLY A 379 -23.12 18.05 -7.39
N PHE A 380 -22.61 17.25 -6.47
CA PHE A 380 -23.38 16.81 -5.29
C PHE A 380 -23.91 17.95 -4.42
N LYS A 381 -23.13 19.01 -4.19
CA LYS A 381 -23.53 20.15 -3.35
C LYS A 381 -24.83 20.83 -3.85
N THR A 382 -25.05 20.86 -5.15
CA THR A 382 -26.24 21.49 -5.75
C THR A 382 -27.49 20.60 -5.67
N MET A 383 -27.34 19.33 -5.28
CA MET A 383 -28.44 18.37 -5.22
C MET A 383 -29.09 18.29 -3.83
N ILE A 384 -28.53 18.95 -2.81
CA ILE A 384 -29.07 18.95 -1.46
C ILE A 384 -30.46 19.56 -1.45
N GLY A 385 -31.42 18.86 -0.81
CA GLY A 385 -32.83 19.26 -0.79
C GLY A 385 -33.62 18.91 -2.07
N GLN A 386 -33.13 17.96 -2.86
CA GLN A 386 -33.76 17.52 -4.11
C GLN A 386 -33.65 16.01 -4.32
N GLY A 387 -34.75 15.36 -4.71
CA GLY A 387 -34.76 13.96 -5.11
C GLY A 387 -34.26 13.02 -4.00
N PHE A 388 -33.29 12.12 -4.32
CA PHE A 388 -32.78 11.12 -3.37
C PHE A 388 -32.27 11.71 -2.06
N THR A 389 -31.85 12.99 -2.04
CA THR A 389 -31.38 13.63 -0.79
C THR A 389 -32.52 13.99 0.15
N GLU A 390 -33.76 14.05 -0.31
CA GLU A 390 -34.95 14.23 0.54
C GLU A 390 -35.54 12.90 0.99
N ASP A 391 -35.39 11.86 0.16
CA ASP A 391 -35.96 10.54 0.42
C ASP A 391 -34.99 9.62 1.20
N ILE A 392 -34.08 8.94 0.47
CA ILE A 392 -33.07 8.04 1.02
C ILE A 392 -31.78 8.19 0.19
N PRO A 393 -30.67 8.58 0.82
CA PRO A 393 -30.51 9.00 2.22
C PRO A 393 -31.02 10.42 2.47
N LYS A 394 -31.64 10.69 3.59
CA LYS A 394 -32.06 12.06 3.97
C LYS A 394 -30.82 12.90 4.27
N ILE A 395 -30.37 13.69 3.30
CA ILE A 395 -29.16 14.52 3.39
C ILE A 395 -29.56 15.99 3.48
N LYS A 396 -29.15 16.62 4.57
CA LYS A 396 -29.32 18.06 4.80
C LYS A 396 -28.00 18.79 4.58
N SER A 397 -28.03 20.12 4.55
CA SER A 397 -26.85 20.96 4.37
C SER A 397 -25.76 20.79 5.43
N ASP A 398 -26.12 20.40 6.65
CA ASP A 398 -25.19 20.09 7.73
C ASP A 398 -24.28 18.88 7.42
N PHE A 399 -24.71 17.97 6.55
CA PHE A 399 -23.88 16.88 6.07
C PHE A 399 -22.59 17.36 5.38
N LEU A 400 -22.67 18.45 4.62
CA LEU A 400 -21.51 19.01 3.88
C LEU A 400 -20.42 19.58 4.82
N VAL A 401 -20.75 19.86 6.08
CA VAL A 401 -19.79 20.34 7.10
C VAL A 401 -19.47 19.26 8.13
N SER A 402 -20.03 18.06 7.97
CA SER A 402 -19.76 16.93 8.87
C SER A 402 -18.28 16.49 8.81
N GLN A 403 -17.80 15.92 9.90
CA GLN A 403 -16.45 15.35 9.94
C GLN A 403 -16.24 14.30 8.83
N PHE A 404 -17.22 13.43 8.62
CA PHE A 404 -17.16 12.41 7.58
C PHE A 404 -16.95 13.02 6.18
N TYR A 405 -17.79 14.01 5.82
CA TYR A 405 -17.71 14.62 4.49
C TYR A 405 -16.35 15.31 4.27
N ARG A 406 -15.83 16.01 5.28
CA ARG A 406 -14.50 16.65 5.21
C ARG A 406 -13.40 15.62 5.09
N THR A 407 -13.41 14.57 5.92
CA THR A 407 -12.42 13.50 5.83
C THR A 407 -12.45 12.82 4.45
N LEU A 408 -13.65 12.56 3.91
CA LEU A 408 -13.78 11.96 2.58
C LEU A 408 -13.33 12.92 1.47
N VAL A 409 -13.89 14.14 1.42
CA VAL A 409 -13.74 15.03 0.24
C VAL A 409 -12.49 15.91 0.35
N ASP A 410 -12.27 16.56 1.51
CA ASP A 410 -11.22 17.55 1.65
C ASP A 410 -9.85 16.92 1.98
N HIS A 411 -9.82 15.66 2.46
CA HIS A 411 -8.59 14.94 2.76
C HIS A 411 -8.38 13.75 1.82
N PHE A 412 -9.19 12.70 1.92
CA PHE A 412 -8.92 11.45 1.19
C PHE A 412 -9.00 11.62 -0.33
N LEU A 413 -10.09 12.22 -0.85
CA LEU A 413 -10.26 12.45 -2.30
C LEU A 413 -9.28 13.50 -2.84
N LEU A 414 -8.84 14.46 -2.04
CA LEU A 414 -7.74 15.36 -2.41
C LEU A 414 -6.42 14.57 -2.55
N GLY A 415 -6.13 13.66 -1.60
CA GLY A 415 -4.97 12.75 -1.69
C GLY A 415 -5.04 11.82 -2.90
N TYR A 416 -6.24 11.34 -3.25
CA TYR A 416 -6.48 10.56 -4.48
C TYR A 416 -6.19 11.37 -5.74
N ALA A 417 -6.67 12.60 -5.82
CA ALA A 417 -6.40 13.49 -6.97
C ALA A 417 -4.89 13.77 -7.11
N GLN A 418 -4.19 14.03 -6.02
CA GLN A 418 -2.74 14.21 -6.01
C GLN A 418 -2.00 12.95 -6.49
N TRP A 419 -2.42 11.77 -6.02
CA TRP A 419 -1.85 10.50 -6.45
C TRP A 419 -2.01 10.26 -7.95
N LEU A 420 -3.16 10.58 -8.54
CA LEU A 420 -3.38 10.50 -10.00
C LEU A 420 -2.47 11.49 -10.75
N THR A 421 -2.37 12.73 -10.28
CA THR A 421 -1.51 13.76 -10.88
C THR A 421 -0.05 13.33 -10.83
N GLU A 422 0.44 12.86 -9.68
CA GLU A 422 1.81 12.37 -9.50
C GLU A 422 2.15 11.23 -10.48
N MET A 423 1.23 10.27 -10.70
CA MET A 423 1.44 9.18 -11.65
C MET A 423 1.49 9.67 -13.09
N ASN A 424 0.64 10.65 -13.43
CA ASN A 424 0.62 11.23 -14.78
C ASN A 424 1.87 12.06 -15.08
N ASP A 425 2.47 12.71 -14.09
CA ASP A 425 3.60 13.63 -14.26
C ASP A 425 4.97 12.92 -14.37
N ASN A 426 5.00 11.60 -14.30
CA ASN A 426 6.23 10.84 -14.54
C ASN A 426 6.61 10.82 -16.03
N MET A 427 7.89 10.59 -16.34
CA MET A 427 8.36 10.40 -17.73
C MET A 427 7.68 9.21 -18.42
N ARG A 428 7.35 8.17 -17.66
CA ARG A 428 6.42 7.13 -18.03
C ARG A 428 5.10 7.45 -17.35
N SER A 429 4.27 8.20 -18.05
CA SER A 429 2.99 8.67 -17.55
C SER A 429 2.00 7.53 -17.40
N VAL A 430 1.23 7.54 -16.31
CA VAL A 430 0.07 6.67 -16.12
C VAL A 430 -1.16 7.53 -15.97
N ALA A 431 -1.98 7.56 -16.99
CA ALA A 431 -3.26 8.24 -17.02
C ALA A 431 -4.39 7.20 -17.09
N LEU A 432 -4.83 6.68 -15.95
CA LEU A 432 -6.06 5.88 -15.91
C LEU A 432 -7.29 6.75 -16.19
N PHE A 433 -7.20 8.03 -15.86
CA PHE A 433 -8.21 9.05 -16.05
C PHE A 433 -7.54 10.29 -16.63
N LYS A 434 -8.27 11.05 -17.46
CA LYS A 434 -7.75 12.27 -18.08
C LYS A 434 -7.49 13.33 -17.02
N PRO A 435 -6.27 13.84 -16.91
CA PRO A 435 -5.93 14.85 -15.91
C PRO A 435 -6.78 16.12 -16.10
N GLY A 436 -7.41 16.57 -14.99
CA GLY A 436 -8.24 17.79 -15.00
C GLY A 436 -9.57 17.70 -15.74
N GLU A 437 -9.91 16.55 -16.34
CA GLU A 437 -11.20 16.35 -16.99
C GLU A 437 -12.32 16.22 -15.96
N ILE A 438 -13.34 17.04 -16.10
CA ILE A 438 -14.54 17.04 -15.25
C ILE A 438 -15.77 16.47 -15.95
N ASP A 439 -15.73 16.32 -17.27
CA ASP A 439 -16.79 15.65 -18.03
C ASP A 439 -16.70 14.15 -17.84
N MET A 440 -17.66 13.61 -17.12
CA MET A 440 -17.69 12.19 -16.78
C MET A 440 -17.69 11.30 -18.03
N ALA A 441 -18.30 11.72 -19.14
CA ALA A 441 -18.33 10.95 -20.38
C ALA A 441 -16.94 10.74 -21.00
N HIS A 442 -15.99 11.60 -20.70
CA HIS A 442 -14.63 11.61 -21.25
C HIS A 442 -13.53 11.38 -20.21
N ALA A 443 -13.89 11.16 -18.94
CA ALA A 443 -12.95 11.14 -17.83
C ALA A 443 -12.02 9.91 -17.83
N ILE A 444 -12.44 8.77 -18.41
CA ILE A 444 -11.64 7.54 -18.43
C ILE A 444 -10.76 7.53 -19.67
N GLU A 445 -9.42 7.46 -19.47
CA GLU A 445 -8.48 7.52 -20.58
C GLU A 445 -8.53 6.25 -21.44
N GLY A 446 -8.64 6.46 -22.77
CA GLY A 446 -8.71 5.37 -23.75
C GLY A 446 -10.04 4.62 -23.78
N VAL A 447 -11.08 5.08 -23.06
CA VAL A 447 -12.41 4.45 -23.03
C VAL A 447 -13.47 5.44 -23.50
N ASN A 448 -14.36 4.99 -24.37
CA ASN A 448 -15.45 5.78 -24.89
C ASN A 448 -16.79 5.43 -24.26
N VAL A 449 -17.70 6.37 -24.28
CA VAL A 449 -19.12 6.13 -24.02
C VAL A 449 -19.74 5.46 -25.26
N LYS A 450 -20.57 4.44 -25.05
CA LYS A 450 -21.22 3.69 -26.11
C LYS A 450 -22.05 4.58 -27.02
N LYS A 451 -22.12 4.20 -28.31
CA LYS A 451 -22.97 4.86 -29.32
C LYS A 451 -24.44 4.50 -29.12
N ARG A 452 -25.31 5.43 -29.41
CA ARG A 452 -26.75 5.27 -29.60
C ARG A 452 -27.12 5.37 -31.08
N LEU A 453 -28.39 5.10 -31.39
CA LEU A 453 -28.91 5.28 -32.73
C LEU A 453 -28.68 6.73 -33.28
N LEU A 454 -28.75 7.72 -32.36
CA LEU A 454 -28.45 9.11 -32.62
C LEU A 454 -27.46 9.62 -31.54
N GLY A 455 -26.15 9.65 -31.88
CA GLY A 455 -25.09 10.19 -31.02
C GLY A 455 -24.53 9.15 -30.00
N HIS A 456 -24.10 9.64 -28.85
CA HIS A 456 -23.53 8.85 -27.75
C HIS A 456 -24.44 8.89 -26.51
N TYR A 457 -24.26 7.96 -25.60
CA TYR A 457 -24.86 8.08 -24.28
C TYR A 457 -24.31 9.33 -23.56
N LYS A 458 -25.15 10.00 -22.81
CA LYS A 458 -24.75 11.08 -21.92
C LYS A 458 -24.34 10.48 -20.57
N VAL A 459 -23.23 10.94 -19.99
CA VAL A 459 -22.81 10.59 -18.63
C VAL A 459 -22.40 11.87 -17.92
N ASP A 460 -23.21 12.30 -16.95
CA ASP A 460 -23.01 13.49 -16.15
C ASP A 460 -23.73 13.41 -14.81
N ASN A 461 -23.65 14.45 -14.03
CA ASN A 461 -24.29 14.54 -12.71
C ASN A 461 -25.80 14.33 -12.74
N ASP A 462 -26.50 14.77 -13.78
CA ASP A 462 -27.96 14.59 -13.93
C ASP A 462 -28.32 13.12 -14.15
N VAL A 463 -27.50 12.40 -14.91
CA VAL A 463 -27.65 10.96 -15.13
C VAL A 463 -27.52 10.21 -13.82
N PHE A 464 -26.48 10.51 -13.02
CA PHE A 464 -26.33 9.89 -11.70
C PHE A 464 -27.47 10.25 -10.76
N LYS A 465 -27.89 11.52 -10.73
CA LYS A 465 -29.06 11.96 -9.95
C LYS A 465 -30.32 11.18 -10.34
N ALA A 466 -30.59 11.01 -11.62
CA ALA A 466 -31.75 10.27 -12.10
C ALA A 466 -31.72 8.79 -11.69
N GLU A 467 -30.55 8.13 -11.84
CA GLU A 467 -30.39 6.73 -11.44
C GLU A 467 -30.47 6.54 -9.92
N MET A 468 -29.85 7.43 -9.15
CA MET A 468 -29.97 7.42 -7.68
C MET A 468 -31.39 7.65 -7.22
N ASN A 469 -32.15 8.54 -7.85
CA ASN A 469 -33.59 8.75 -7.55
C ASN A 469 -34.42 7.49 -7.80
N LYS A 470 -34.14 6.78 -8.90
CA LYS A 470 -34.81 5.52 -9.22
C LYS A 470 -34.50 4.43 -8.20
N LEU A 471 -33.23 4.27 -7.83
CA LEU A 471 -32.78 3.29 -6.83
C LEU A 471 -33.28 3.61 -5.42
N SER A 472 -33.31 4.88 -5.04
CA SER A 472 -33.79 5.35 -3.74
C SER A 472 -35.25 4.94 -3.48
N LYS A 473 -36.14 5.09 -4.46
CA LYS A 473 -37.55 4.74 -4.38
C LYS A 473 -37.81 3.24 -4.17
N ASN A 474 -36.93 2.40 -4.62
CA ASN A 474 -37.09 0.94 -4.61
C ASN A 474 -36.36 0.26 -3.44
N ASN A 475 -35.74 1.01 -2.51
CA ASN A 475 -34.83 0.44 -1.53
C ASN A 475 -35.40 0.50 -0.11
N THR A 476 -35.94 -0.62 0.35
CA THR A 476 -36.44 -0.81 1.74
C THR A 476 -35.34 -1.30 2.70
N SER A 477 -34.14 -1.65 2.20
CA SER A 477 -33.09 -2.32 2.98
C SER A 477 -32.17 -1.40 3.79
N TYR A 478 -32.44 -0.09 3.82
CA TYR A 478 -31.58 0.90 4.47
C TYR A 478 -32.00 1.33 5.88
N SER A 479 -33.02 0.71 6.50
CA SER A 479 -33.62 1.21 7.76
C SER A 479 -32.57 1.45 8.86
N ASP A 480 -31.60 0.55 9.00
CA ASP A 480 -30.63 0.55 10.10
C ASP A 480 -29.22 1.04 9.71
N ARG A 481 -29.05 1.59 8.52
CA ARG A 481 -27.75 2.06 8.03
C ARG A 481 -27.58 3.56 8.20
N THR A 482 -26.33 4.01 8.34
CA THR A 482 -25.98 5.44 8.45
C THR A 482 -26.27 6.19 7.14
N VAL A 483 -26.41 7.51 7.22
CA VAL A 483 -26.60 8.37 6.03
C VAL A 483 -25.42 8.26 5.09
N GLU A 484 -24.22 8.19 5.64
CA GLU A 484 -22.95 8.06 4.93
C GLU A 484 -22.91 6.76 4.11
N PHE A 485 -23.27 5.65 4.75
CA PHE A 485 -23.36 4.35 4.05
C PHE A 485 -24.38 4.41 2.91
N LYS A 486 -25.59 4.92 3.20
CA LYS A 486 -26.68 5.02 2.23
C LYS A 486 -26.27 5.83 0.99
N LEU A 487 -25.54 6.94 1.18
CA LEU A 487 -25.05 7.76 0.08
C LEU A 487 -24.06 7.00 -0.80
N LEU A 488 -23.03 6.40 -0.21
CA LEU A 488 -21.97 5.75 -0.97
C LEU A 488 -22.44 4.44 -1.62
N ASP A 489 -23.28 3.66 -0.94
CA ASP A 489 -23.86 2.43 -1.51
C ASP A 489 -24.84 2.74 -2.65
N LEU A 490 -25.69 3.76 -2.47
CA LEU A 490 -26.61 4.22 -3.52
C LEU A 490 -25.83 4.69 -4.75
N PHE A 491 -24.77 5.47 -4.56
CA PHE A 491 -23.91 5.90 -5.66
C PHE A 491 -23.19 4.71 -6.30
N ASN A 492 -22.65 3.77 -5.52
CA ASN A 492 -21.95 2.58 -6.05
C ASN A 492 -22.87 1.74 -6.97
N LYS A 493 -24.13 1.56 -6.55
CA LYS A 493 -25.15 0.87 -7.35
C LYS A 493 -25.50 1.64 -8.62
N ALA A 494 -25.70 2.95 -8.50
CA ALA A 494 -25.97 3.82 -9.66
C ALA A 494 -24.77 3.82 -10.63
N ALA A 495 -23.55 3.90 -10.10
CA ALA A 495 -22.33 3.85 -10.89
C ALA A 495 -22.16 2.51 -11.63
N HIS A 496 -22.48 1.38 -10.98
CA HIS A 496 -22.46 0.08 -11.65
C HIS A 496 -23.44 0.04 -12.84
N ASN A 497 -24.68 0.49 -12.65
CA ASN A 497 -25.69 0.53 -13.70
C ASN A 497 -25.27 1.43 -14.87
N VAL A 498 -24.84 2.68 -14.57
CA VAL A 498 -24.39 3.65 -15.57
C VAL A 498 -23.15 3.13 -16.29
N PHE A 499 -22.17 2.58 -15.57
CA PHE A 499 -20.93 2.07 -16.15
C PHE A 499 -21.22 0.93 -17.11
N THR A 500 -21.96 -0.07 -16.67
CA THR A 500 -22.31 -1.26 -17.47
C THR A 500 -23.16 -0.91 -18.70
N GLU A 501 -24.14 0.00 -18.55
CA GLU A 501 -24.99 0.41 -19.66
C GLU A 501 -24.26 1.28 -20.67
N ARG A 502 -23.41 2.22 -20.23
CA ARG A 502 -23.01 3.37 -21.04
C ARG A 502 -21.55 3.40 -21.46
N TYR A 503 -20.63 2.78 -20.72
CA TYR A 503 -19.22 2.73 -21.12
C TYR A 503 -18.90 1.46 -21.90
N GLU A 504 -17.92 1.56 -22.81
CA GLU A 504 -17.40 0.40 -23.53
C GLU A 504 -16.73 -0.58 -22.55
N ASN A 505 -16.98 -1.88 -22.78
CA ASN A 505 -16.26 -2.92 -22.05
C ASN A 505 -14.91 -3.15 -22.73
N ILE A 506 -13.83 -3.03 -21.97
CA ILE A 506 -12.45 -3.22 -22.44
C ILE A 506 -11.80 -4.49 -21.87
N ASN A 507 -12.58 -5.31 -21.15
CA ASN A 507 -12.12 -6.59 -20.60
C ASN A 507 -12.21 -7.72 -21.60
#